data_cd3bb26c9d709959434628d4a466400d
#
_entry.id   cd3bb26c9d709959434628d4a466400d
#
_cell.length_a   1.000
_cell.length_b   1.000
_cell.length_c   1.000
_cell.angle_alpha   90.00
_cell.angle_beta   90.00
_cell.angle_gamma   90.00
#
_symmetry.space_group_name_H-M   'P 1'
#
loop_
_entity.id
_entity.type
_entity.pdbx_description
1 polymer ?
#
loop_
_entity_poly.entity_id
_entity_poly.type
_entity_poly.pdbx_seq_one_letter_code
_entity_poly.pdbx_strand_id
1 'polypeptide(L)'
;MEWFEALILGLIQGLTEYLPVSSSGHLTIGAYLVGLNGEENLAFTVAVHVATVLSTCVILWREIVWLFQDLFKWKWNEGTKYIVNILISMIPVAIVGFLFKDKVEEVFGSGLLVVGICLLVTATLLAFSYWAKPRQRENISPWHAFVIGIAQAVAVLPGLSRSGSTIATGLLLGNKKEKLAQFSFLMVIPPILGEALLDAKDMAEVGVSTAMAGLPTLSLVVGFLAAFISGCIACKWMINIVKKGKLIWFALYCTIVGILAIVLPML
;
A
#
# COMPACT_ATOMS: atom_id res chain seq x y z
N MET A 1 11.63 -4.46 20.52
CA MET A 1 11.94 -3.45 19.45
C MET A 1 12.36 -2.14 20.12
N GLU A 2 13.57 -1.70 19.85
CA GLU A 2 14.09 -0.43 20.32
C GLU A 2 13.52 0.75 19.54
N TRP A 3 13.56 1.97 20.12
CA TRP A 3 13.02 3.16 19.45
C TRP A 3 13.70 3.49 18.11
N PHE A 4 14.97 3.13 17.98
CA PHE A 4 15.75 3.32 16.76
C PHE A 4 15.29 2.37 15.63
N GLU A 5 15.02 1.11 15.95
CA GLU A 5 14.46 0.13 15.01
C GLU A 5 13.07 0.58 14.53
N ALA A 6 12.25 1.05 15.48
CA ALA A 6 10.94 1.61 15.19
C ALA A 6 11.00 2.86 14.28
N LEU A 7 12.01 3.73 14.48
CA LEU A 7 12.24 4.88 13.60
C LEU A 7 12.54 4.42 12.17
N ILE A 8 13.46 3.46 12.01
CA ILE A 8 13.84 2.94 10.69
C ILE A 8 12.63 2.31 9.99
N LEU A 9 11.93 1.40 10.68
CA LEU A 9 10.76 0.71 10.10
C LEU A 9 9.63 1.70 9.80
N GLY A 10 9.40 2.69 10.64
CA GLY A 10 8.43 3.75 10.40
C GLY A 10 8.78 4.60 9.16
N LEU A 11 10.05 4.96 8.98
CA LEU A 11 10.52 5.65 7.77
C LEU A 11 10.35 4.78 6.52
N ILE A 12 10.71 3.49 6.59
CA ILE A 12 10.52 2.52 5.52
C ILE A 12 9.05 2.47 5.13
N GLN A 13 8.15 2.24 6.11
CA GLN A 13 6.72 2.18 5.84
C GLN A 13 6.20 3.45 5.17
N GLY A 14 6.47 4.62 5.75
CA GLY A 14 5.93 5.88 5.23
C GLY A 14 6.44 6.22 3.83
N LEU A 15 7.70 5.93 3.53
CA LEU A 15 8.26 6.15 2.20
C LEU A 15 7.70 5.15 1.19
N THR A 16 7.70 3.86 1.51
CA THR A 16 7.43 2.79 0.55
C THR A 16 5.94 2.52 0.33
N GLU A 17 5.05 2.99 1.20
CA GLU A 17 3.59 2.81 1.04
C GLU A 17 3.07 3.47 -0.25
N TYR A 18 3.57 4.65 -0.57
CA TYR A 18 3.14 5.39 -1.77
C TYR A 18 4.00 5.10 -3.00
N LEU A 19 5.27 4.79 -2.78
CA LEU A 19 6.17 4.41 -3.85
C LEU A 19 5.77 3.03 -4.40
N PRO A 20 5.86 2.82 -5.71
CA PRO A 20 5.45 1.55 -6.31
C PRO A 20 6.52 0.46 -6.10
N VAL A 21 6.90 0.23 -4.82
CA VAL A 21 8.03 -0.66 -4.44
C VAL A 21 7.65 -1.69 -3.37
N SER A 22 6.41 -1.73 -2.89
CA SER A 22 5.90 -2.62 -1.85
C SER A 22 6.41 -2.29 -0.43
N SER A 23 5.55 -1.68 0.38
CA SER A 23 5.84 -1.38 1.79
C SER A 23 6.00 -2.66 2.62
N SER A 24 5.09 -3.63 2.48
CA SER A 24 5.18 -4.92 3.17
C SER A 24 6.49 -5.65 2.87
N GLY A 25 6.88 -5.72 1.59
CA GLY A 25 8.16 -6.34 1.22
C GLY A 25 9.36 -5.62 1.83
N HIS A 26 9.35 -4.29 1.88
CA HIS A 26 10.44 -3.51 2.49
C HIS A 26 10.44 -3.58 4.02
N LEU A 27 9.27 -3.68 4.66
CA LEU A 27 9.20 -3.93 6.10
C LEU A 27 9.80 -5.29 6.44
N THR A 28 9.45 -6.35 5.70
CA THR A 28 10.01 -7.69 5.90
C THR A 28 11.54 -7.70 5.70
N ILE A 29 12.05 -7.05 4.64
CA ILE A 29 13.49 -6.92 4.42
C ILE A 29 14.14 -6.10 5.56
N GLY A 30 13.51 -4.98 5.94
CA GLY A 30 14.00 -4.11 7.02
C GLY A 30 14.04 -4.83 8.36
N ALA A 31 12.98 -5.55 8.73
CA ALA A 31 12.94 -6.37 9.95
C ALA A 31 14.03 -7.42 9.97
N TYR A 32 14.25 -8.11 8.84
CA TYR A 32 15.36 -9.08 8.70
C TYR A 32 16.72 -8.43 8.93
N LEU A 33 16.98 -7.25 8.33
CA LEU A 33 18.27 -6.56 8.44
C LEU A 33 18.56 -6.01 9.85
N VAL A 34 17.53 -5.64 10.61
CA VAL A 34 17.70 -5.19 12.00
C VAL A 34 17.63 -6.35 13.02
N GLY A 35 17.56 -7.61 12.54
CA GLY A 35 17.60 -8.80 13.38
C GLY A 35 16.28 -9.14 14.08
N LEU A 36 15.18 -8.55 13.69
CA LEU A 36 13.82 -8.87 14.15
C LEU A 36 13.32 -10.10 13.36
N ASN A 37 13.88 -11.27 13.68
CA ASN A 37 13.56 -12.51 12.96
C ASN A 37 12.12 -12.98 13.26
N GLY A 38 11.19 -12.66 12.35
CA GLY A 38 9.88 -13.31 12.27
C GLY A 38 8.82 -12.84 13.28
N GLU A 39 9.14 -11.97 14.23
CA GLU A 39 8.17 -11.38 15.15
C GLU A 39 7.83 -9.94 14.72
N GLU A 40 7.11 -9.80 13.62
CA GLU A 40 6.44 -8.52 13.34
C GLU A 40 5.45 -8.28 14.48
N ASN A 41 5.70 -7.25 15.29
CA ASN A 41 4.76 -6.87 16.33
C ASN A 41 3.50 -6.29 15.67
N LEU A 42 2.40 -7.04 15.73
CA LEU A 42 1.12 -6.67 15.12
C LEU A 42 0.70 -5.24 15.48
N ALA A 43 0.85 -4.84 16.75
CA ALA A 43 0.49 -3.50 17.19
C ALA A 43 1.33 -2.41 16.50
N PHE A 44 2.62 -2.67 16.26
CA PHE A 44 3.49 -1.75 15.54
C PHE A 44 3.07 -1.65 14.06
N THR A 45 2.85 -2.79 13.41
CA THR A 45 2.44 -2.85 12.00
C THR A 45 1.13 -2.10 11.77
N VAL A 46 0.12 -2.34 12.60
CA VAL A 46 -1.16 -1.59 12.56
C VAL A 46 -0.92 -0.09 12.74
N ALA A 47 -0.12 0.30 13.71
CA ALA A 47 0.12 1.71 14.00
C ALA A 47 0.78 2.45 12.82
N VAL A 48 1.78 1.85 12.16
CA VAL A 48 2.46 2.51 11.03
C VAL A 48 1.60 2.52 9.76
N HIS A 49 0.72 1.53 9.56
CA HIS A 49 -0.28 1.55 8.48
C HIS A 49 -1.35 2.63 8.72
N VAL A 50 -1.87 2.75 9.94
CA VAL A 50 -2.79 3.84 10.30
C VAL A 50 -2.13 5.19 10.11
N ALA A 51 -0.86 5.35 10.48
CA ALA A 51 -0.09 6.58 10.26
C ALA A 51 -0.04 6.97 8.77
N THR A 52 0.17 6.01 7.87
CA THR A 52 0.17 6.28 6.43
C THR A 52 -1.22 6.59 5.89
N VAL A 53 -2.29 5.94 6.38
CA VAL A 53 -3.67 6.34 6.03
C VAL A 53 -3.94 7.80 6.44
N LEU A 54 -3.54 8.19 7.65
CA LEU A 54 -3.69 9.57 8.10
C LEU A 54 -2.89 10.54 7.22
N SER A 55 -1.68 10.17 6.78
CA SER A 55 -0.92 10.99 5.85
C SER A 55 -1.61 11.13 4.49
N THR A 56 -2.27 10.08 3.98
CA THR A 56 -3.13 10.16 2.79
C THR A 56 -4.27 11.14 3.01
N CYS A 57 -4.96 11.03 4.15
CA CYS A 57 -6.07 11.93 4.49
C CYS A 57 -5.65 13.40 4.55
N VAL A 58 -4.46 13.68 5.09
CA VAL A 58 -3.91 15.06 5.15
C VAL A 58 -3.56 15.58 3.76
N ILE A 59 -2.85 14.79 2.95
CA ILE A 59 -2.37 15.22 1.63
C ILE A 59 -3.52 15.34 0.62
N LEU A 60 -4.49 14.43 0.67
CA LEU A 60 -5.66 14.40 -0.21
C LEU A 60 -6.92 14.95 0.47
N TRP A 61 -6.75 15.82 1.48
CA TRP A 61 -7.87 16.37 2.24
C TRP A 61 -8.92 17.07 1.36
N ARG A 62 -8.47 17.82 0.36
CA ARG A 62 -9.37 18.55 -0.55
C ARG A 62 -10.22 17.60 -1.39
N GLU A 63 -9.62 16.53 -1.88
CA GLU A 63 -10.29 15.48 -2.63
C GLU A 63 -11.30 14.73 -1.75
N ILE A 64 -10.93 14.41 -0.53
CA ILE A 64 -11.81 13.74 0.43
C ILE A 64 -13.01 14.63 0.76
N VAL A 65 -12.79 15.90 1.08
CA VAL A 65 -13.87 16.87 1.36
C VAL A 65 -14.79 17.01 0.15
N TRP A 66 -14.23 17.13 -1.07
CA TRP A 66 -15.02 17.17 -2.29
C TRP A 66 -15.89 15.93 -2.48
N LEU A 67 -15.37 14.74 -2.24
CA LEU A 67 -16.13 13.49 -2.32
C LEU A 67 -17.29 13.46 -1.33
N PHE A 68 -17.06 13.86 -0.07
CA PHE A 68 -18.11 13.93 0.93
C PHE A 68 -19.16 14.98 0.58
N GLN A 69 -18.76 16.18 0.16
CA GLN A 69 -19.69 17.23 -0.25
C GLN A 69 -20.59 16.79 -1.41
N ASP A 70 -20.02 16.08 -2.39
CA ASP A 70 -20.78 15.58 -3.52
C ASP A 70 -21.71 14.42 -3.14
N LEU A 71 -21.30 13.54 -2.23
CA LEU A 71 -22.12 12.46 -1.70
C LEU A 71 -23.37 12.98 -1.01
N PHE A 72 -23.24 14.00 -0.15
CA PHE A 72 -24.36 14.58 0.60
C PHE A 72 -25.31 15.46 -0.25
N LYS A 73 -24.96 15.74 -1.52
CA LYS A 73 -25.91 16.37 -2.45
C LYS A 73 -27.00 15.43 -2.96
N TRP A 74 -26.90 14.13 -2.67
CA TRP A 74 -27.83 13.08 -3.12
C TRP A 74 -28.11 13.13 -4.63
N LYS A 75 -27.10 13.45 -5.44
CA LYS A 75 -27.17 13.55 -6.89
C LYS A 75 -26.12 12.62 -7.52
N TRP A 76 -26.41 12.13 -8.73
CA TRP A 76 -25.48 11.33 -9.52
C TRP A 76 -24.43 12.24 -10.19
N ASN A 77 -23.57 12.86 -9.37
CA ASN A 77 -22.49 13.77 -9.77
C ASN A 77 -21.14 13.04 -9.91
N GLU A 78 -20.10 13.80 -10.23
CA GLU A 78 -18.73 13.25 -10.43
C GLU A 78 -18.15 12.65 -9.15
N GLY A 79 -18.35 13.26 -7.98
CA GLY A 79 -17.88 12.73 -6.71
C GLY A 79 -18.59 11.42 -6.33
N THR A 80 -19.92 11.35 -6.52
CA THR A 80 -20.67 10.12 -6.27
C THR A 80 -20.22 8.98 -7.19
N LYS A 81 -20.00 9.25 -8.49
CA LYS A 81 -19.44 8.26 -9.43
C LYS A 81 -18.06 7.79 -9.01
N TYR A 82 -17.24 8.71 -8.51
CA TYR A 82 -15.90 8.39 -8.03
C TYR A 82 -15.93 7.47 -6.81
N ILE A 83 -16.80 7.74 -5.83
CA ILE A 83 -17.03 6.87 -4.66
C ILE A 83 -17.52 5.50 -5.09
N VAL A 84 -18.48 5.41 -6.00
CA VAL A 84 -18.96 4.14 -6.54
C VAL A 84 -17.83 3.36 -7.19
N ASN A 85 -16.94 3.99 -7.94
CA ASN A 85 -15.78 3.35 -8.53
C ASN A 85 -14.80 2.83 -7.46
N ILE A 86 -14.58 3.59 -6.36
CA ILE A 86 -13.82 3.08 -5.22
C ILE A 86 -14.48 1.82 -4.64
N LEU A 87 -15.79 1.86 -4.39
CA LEU A 87 -16.52 0.70 -3.84
C LEU A 87 -16.48 -0.51 -4.78
N ILE A 88 -16.61 -0.32 -6.09
CA ILE A 88 -16.46 -1.38 -7.08
C ILE A 88 -15.06 -1.99 -7.02
N SER A 89 -14.03 -1.17 -6.87
CA SER A 89 -12.65 -1.65 -6.75
C SER A 89 -12.37 -2.42 -5.45
N MET A 90 -13.22 -2.25 -4.41
CA MET A 90 -13.14 -3.01 -3.16
C MET A 90 -13.64 -4.44 -3.29
N ILE A 91 -14.53 -4.74 -4.25
CA ILE A 91 -15.15 -6.07 -4.38
C ILE A 91 -14.09 -7.18 -4.50
N PRO A 92 -13.11 -7.12 -5.42
CA PRO A 92 -12.09 -8.16 -5.51
C PRO A 92 -11.23 -8.29 -4.24
N VAL A 93 -10.89 -7.16 -3.61
CA VAL A 93 -10.08 -7.15 -2.37
C VAL A 93 -10.85 -7.78 -1.21
N ALA A 94 -12.14 -7.44 -1.07
CA ALA A 94 -12.98 -8.04 -0.05
C ALA A 94 -13.10 -9.57 -0.24
N ILE A 95 -13.26 -10.04 -1.48
CA ILE A 95 -13.29 -11.46 -1.78
C ILE A 95 -12.00 -12.16 -1.31
N VAL A 96 -10.83 -11.57 -1.64
CA VAL A 96 -9.53 -12.14 -1.21
C VAL A 96 -9.38 -12.08 0.30
N GLY A 97 -9.67 -10.94 0.92
CA GLY A 97 -9.52 -10.75 2.37
C GLY A 97 -10.42 -11.65 3.21
N PHE A 98 -11.65 -11.94 2.74
CA PHE A 98 -12.58 -12.81 3.51
C PHE A 98 -12.43 -14.30 3.18
N LEU A 99 -12.16 -14.66 1.92
CA LEU A 99 -12.14 -16.08 1.52
C LEU A 99 -10.75 -16.71 1.51
N PHE A 100 -9.69 -15.91 1.45
CA PHE A 100 -8.32 -16.39 1.30
C PHE A 100 -7.36 -15.84 2.36
N LYS A 101 -7.88 -15.31 3.49
CA LYS A 101 -7.08 -14.74 4.58
C LYS A 101 -5.95 -15.70 5.00
N ASP A 102 -6.28 -16.94 5.34
CA ASP A 102 -5.31 -17.93 5.83
C ASP A 102 -4.20 -18.23 4.81
N LYS A 103 -4.55 -18.29 3.51
CA LYS A 103 -3.55 -18.49 2.44
C LYS A 103 -2.63 -17.28 2.26
N VAL A 104 -3.18 -16.08 2.43
CA VAL A 104 -2.39 -14.83 2.38
C VAL A 104 -1.41 -14.81 3.54
N GLU A 105 -1.85 -15.13 4.75
CA GLU A 105 -0.98 -15.21 5.95
C GLU A 105 0.12 -16.27 5.79
N GLU A 106 -0.19 -17.44 5.22
CA GLU A 106 0.80 -18.48 4.90
C GLU A 106 1.88 -17.94 3.94
N VAL A 107 1.48 -17.16 2.92
CA VAL A 107 2.42 -16.56 1.97
C VAL A 107 3.26 -15.47 2.64
N PHE A 108 2.72 -14.71 3.59
CA PHE A 108 3.51 -13.75 4.37
C PHE A 108 4.60 -14.46 5.20
N GLY A 109 4.34 -15.64 5.72
CA GLY A 109 5.31 -16.48 6.43
C GLY A 109 6.38 -17.14 5.54
N SER A 110 6.28 -17.03 4.20
CA SER A 110 7.17 -17.73 3.26
C SER A 110 8.56 -17.08 3.08
N GLY A 111 8.86 -16.00 3.80
CA GLY A 111 10.19 -15.39 3.87
C GLY A 111 10.58 -14.54 2.65
N LEU A 112 11.87 -14.15 2.62
CA LEU A 112 12.39 -13.17 1.66
C LEU A 112 12.38 -13.64 0.20
N LEU A 113 12.38 -14.96 -0.07
CA LEU A 113 12.33 -15.49 -1.44
C LEU A 113 11.03 -15.06 -2.15
N VAL A 114 9.89 -15.20 -1.48
CA VAL A 114 8.58 -14.82 -2.05
C VAL A 114 8.51 -13.31 -2.23
N VAL A 115 8.97 -12.53 -1.25
CA VAL A 115 9.08 -11.07 -1.34
C VAL A 115 9.90 -10.66 -2.57
N GLY A 116 11.06 -11.28 -2.78
CA GLY A 116 11.92 -11.00 -3.92
C GLY A 116 11.24 -11.31 -5.26
N ILE A 117 10.60 -12.47 -5.40
CA ILE A 117 9.84 -12.83 -6.61
C ILE A 117 8.71 -11.81 -6.86
N CYS A 118 7.95 -11.44 -5.84
CA CYS A 118 6.87 -10.46 -5.96
C CYS A 118 7.38 -9.06 -6.33
N LEU A 119 8.56 -8.65 -5.85
CA LEU A 119 9.22 -7.42 -6.28
C LEU A 119 9.62 -7.46 -7.76
N LEU A 120 10.10 -8.60 -8.28
CA LEU A 120 10.38 -8.77 -9.70
C LEU A 120 9.12 -8.72 -10.57
N VAL A 121 7.99 -9.25 -10.07
CA VAL A 121 6.67 -9.10 -10.73
C VAL A 121 6.26 -7.62 -10.76
N THR A 122 6.41 -6.91 -9.64
CA THR A 122 6.17 -5.45 -9.57
C THR A 122 7.03 -4.70 -10.59
N ALA A 123 8.33 -5.01 -10.68
CA ALA A 123 9.25 -4.42 -11.64
C ALA A 123 8.77 -4.62 -13.09
N THR A 124 8.33 -5.84 -13.40
CA THR A 124 7.81 -6.20 -14.73
C THR A 124 6.54 -5.39 -15.07
N LEU A 125 5.58 -5.32 -14.14
CA LEU A 125 4.36 -4.52 -14.34
C LEU A 125 4.66 -3.03 -14.57
N LEU A 126 5.59 -2.46 -13.79
CA LEU A 126 6.00 -1.06 -13.94
C LEU A 126 6.71 -0.82 -15.28
N ALA A 127 7.57 -1.74 -15.71
CA ALA A 127 8.24 -1.66 -17.01
C ALA A 127 7.23 -1.71 -18.15
N PHE A 128 6.28 -2.64 -18.14
CA PHE A 128 5.21 -2.70 -19.15
C PHE A 128 4.37 -1.42 -19.17
N SER A 129 4.04 -0.86 -18.01
CA SER A 129 3.26 0.38 -17.92
C SER A 129 3.99 1.60 -18.52
N TYR A 130 5.33 1.58 -18.54
CA TYR A 130 6.13 2.65 -19.13
C TYR A 130 5.96 2.75 -20.65
N TRP A 131 5.89 1.61 -21.33
CA TRP A 131 5.67 1.56 -22.79
C TRP A 131 4.19 1.68 -23.18
N ALA A 132 3.28 1.58 -22.24
CA ALA A 132 1.87 1.75 -22.50
C ALA A 132 1.58 3.17 -23.02
N LYS A 133 0.93 3.26 -24.18
CA LYS A 133 0.47 4.54 -24.73
C LYS A 133 -0.86 4.90 -24.06
N PRO A 134 -0.92 5.87 -23.15
CA PRO A 134 -2.17 6.23 -22.50
C PRO A 134 -3.16 6.76 -23.54
N ARG A 135 -4.36 6.19 -23.57
CA ARG A 135 -5.45 6.70 -24.44
C ARG A 135 -6.09 7.97 -23.90
N GLN A 136 -5.54 8.54 -22.83
CA GLN A 136 -5.94 9.79 -22.17
C GLN A 136 -7.42 9.86 -21.77
N ARG A 137 -7.99 8.73 -21.31
CA ARG A 137 -9.36 8.69 -20.76
C ARG A 137 -9.41 9.51 -19.48
N GLU A 138 -10.27 10.51 -19.44
CA GLU A 138 -10.36 11.46 -18.32
C GLU A 138 -10.98 10.82 -17.07
N ASN A 139 -11.96 9.95 -17.27
CA ASN A 139 -12.70 9.32 -16.18
C ASN A 139 -12.40 7.82 -16.12
N ILE A 140 -12.20 7.32 -14.91
CA ILE A 140 -12.11 5.89 -14.64
C ILE A 140 -13.53 5.33 -14.73
N SER A 141 -13.75 4.39 -15.65
CA SER A 141 -15.05 3.71 -15.77
C SER A 141 -15.23 2.66 -14.67
N PRO A 142 -16.46 2.23 -14.35
CA PRO A 142 -16.70 1.16 -13.37
C PRO A 142 -15.95 -0.13 -13.70
N TRP A 143 -15.85 -0.49 -15.00
CA TRP A 143 -15.07 -1.64 -15.46
C TRP A 143 -13.57 -1.47 -15.20
N HIS A 144 -13.02 -0.29 -15.48
CA HIS A 144 -11.61 -0.01 -15.15
C HIS A 144 -11.38 -0.05 -13.65
N ALA A 145 -12.29 0.49 -12.83
CA ALA A 145 -12.22 0.42 -11.39
C ALA A 145 -12.21 -1.03 -10.87
N PHE A 146 -13.05 -1.90 -11.45
CA PHE A 146 -13.09 -3.31 -11.12
C PHE A 146 -11.77 -4.03 -11.46
N VAL A 147 -11.23 -3.81 -12.67
CA VAL A 147 -9.95 -4.41 -13.11
C VAL A 147 -8.77 -3.90 -12.27
N ILE A 148 -8.76 -2.60 -11.93
CA ILE A 148 -7.77 -2.04 -10.99
C ILE A 148 -7.94 -2.68 -9.60
N GLY A 149 -9.17 -2.95 -9.18
CA GLY A 149 -9.49 -3.67 -7.95
C GLY A 149 -8.96 -5.11 -7.94
N ILE A 150 -9.02 -5.83 -9.08
CA ILE A 150 -8.37 -7.16 -9.22
C ILE A 150 -6.86 -7.03 -9.01
N ALA A 151 -6.22 -6.03 -9.64
CA ALA A 151 -4.79 -5.80 -9.45
C ALA A 151 -4.45 -5.50 -7.98
N GLN A 152 -5.32 -4.74 -7.27
CA GLN A 152 -5.18 -4.50 -5.83
C GLN A 152 -5.32 -5.79 -5.01
N ALA A 153 -6.28 -6.64 -5.35
CA ALA A 153 -6.51 -7.91 -4.67
C ALA A 153 -5.32 -8.87 -4.81
N VAL A 154 -4.70 -8.94 -5.99
CA VAL A 154 -3.47 -9.71 -6.20
C VAL A 154 -2.29 -9.09 -5.44
N ALA A 155 -2.26 -7.76 -5.33
CA ALA A 155 -1.22 -7.03 -4.61
C ALA A 155 -1.35 -7.05 -3.07
N VAL A 156 -2.20 -7.90 -2.52
CA VAL A 156 -2.18 -8.27 -1.09
C VAL A 156 -0.93 -9.12 -0.78
N LEU A 157 -0.36 -9.82 -1.76
CA LEU A 157 0.84 -10.64 -1.59
C LEU A 157 2.05 -9.78 -1.18
N PRO A 158 2.87 -10.24 -0.19
CA PRO A 158 4.04 -9.49 0.28
C PRO A 158 5.09 -9.33 -0.83
N GLY A 159 5.61 -8.12 -0.98
CA GLY A 159 6.53 -7.80 -2.09
C GLY A 159 5.83 -7.33 -3.37
N LEU A 160 4.53 -7.60 -3.54
CA LEU A 160 3.78 -7.03 -4.66
C LEU A 160 3.30 -5.62 -4.29
N SER A 161 3.77 -4.62 -5.04
CA SER A 161 3.39 -3.23 -4.75
C SER A 161 1.93 -2.96 -5.11
N ARG A 162 1.12 -2.59 -4.11
CA ARG A 162 -0.28 -2.22 -4.29
C ARG A 162 -0.41 -0.97 -5.16
N SER A 163 0.29 0.12 -4.81
CA SER A 163 0.32 1.35 -5.61
C SER A 163 0.90 1.11 -7.01
N GLY A 164 1.96 0.30 -7.12
CA GLY A 164 2.55 -0.08 -8.40
C GLY A 164 1.57 -0.83 -9.30
N SER A 165 0.91 -1.86 -8.78
CA SER A 165 -0.04 -2.68 -9.53
C SER A 165 -1.28 -1.91 -9.98
N THR A 166 -1.87 -1.11 -9.09
CA THR A 166 -3.08 -0.32 -9.41
C THR A 166 -2.79 0.79 -10.42
N ILE A 167 -1.68 1.52 -10.25
CA ILE A 167 -1.27 2.58 -11.19
C ILE A 167 -0.88 1.96 -12.54
N ALA A 168 -0.07 0.91 -12.56
CA ALA A 168 0.34 0.25 -13.81
C ALA A 168 -0.86 -0.29 -14.57
N THR A 169 -1.78 -0.99 -13.91
CA THR A 169 -3.01 -1.51 -14.51
C THR A 169 -3.87 -0.39 -15.07
N GLY A 170 -4.07 0.69 -14.32
CA GLY A 170 -4.84 1.83 -14.80
C GLY A 170 -4.22 2.52 -16.04
N LEU A 171 -2.87 2.58 -16.12
CA LEU A 171 -2.15 3.09 -17.30
C LEU A 171 -2.33 2.16 -18.51
N LEU A 172 -2.22 0.86 -18.32
CA LEU A 172 -2.44 -0.14 -19.36
C LEU A 172 -3.88 -0.11 -19.90
N LEU A 173 -4.85 0.19 -19.06
CA LEU A 173 -6.25 0.43 -19.47
C LEU A 173 -6.45 1.78 -20.20
N GLY A 174 -5.43 2.62 -20.25
CA GLY A 174 -5.43 3.89 -20.99
C GLY A 174 -6.00 5.09 -20.23
N ASN A 175 -6.04 5.06 -18.90
CA ASN A 175 -6.48 6.19 -18.10
C ASN A 175 -5.37 7.25 -17.96
N LYS A 176 -5.76 8.51 -17.72
CA LYS A 176 -4.83 9.62 -17.50
C LYS A 176 -4.02 9.43 -16.21
N LYS A 177 -2.72 9.70 -16.31
CA LYS A 177 -1.74 9.58 -15.21
C LYS A 177 -2.15 10.39 -13.97
N GLU A 178 -2.65 11.60 -14.18
CA GLU A 178 -3.02 12.54 -13.12
C GLU A 178 -4.16 12.02 -12.24
N LYS A 179 -5.10 11.29 -12.85
CA LYS A 179 -6.27 10.73 -12.14
C LYS A 179 -5.94 9.42 -11.44
N LEU A 180 -4.99 8.64 -11.98
CA LEU A 180 -4.66 7.32 -11.45
C LEU A 180 -3.97 7.37 -10.10
N ALA A 181 -3.03 8.29 -9.88
CA ALA A 181 -2.35 8.40 -8.58
C ALA A 181 -3.34 8.74 -7.46
N GLN A 182 -4.22 9.71 -7.69
CA GLN A 182 -5.25 10.08 -6.72
C GLN A 182 -6.21 8.91 -6.46
N PHE A 183 -6.69 8.25 -7.53
CA PHE A 183 -7.59 7.11 -7.41
C PHE A 183 -6.93 5.96 -6.64
N SER A 184 -5.69 5.60 -7.00
CA SER A 184 -4.93 4.53 -6.34
C SER A 184 -4.73 4.80 -4.84
N PHE A 185 -4.48 6.04 -4.43
CA PHE A 185 -4.27 6.37 -3.03
C PHE A 185 -5.57 6.53 -2.23
N LEU A 186 -6.65 6.97 -2.88
CA LEU A 186 -7.96 7.05 -2.21
C LEU A 186 -8.61 5.66 -2.08
N MET A 187 -8.49 4.81 -3.09
CA MET A 187 -9.08 3.47 -3.06
C MET A 187 -8.43 2.53 -2.03
N VAL A 188 -7.23 2.85 -1.56
CA VAL A 188 -6.53 2.03 -0.56
C VAL A 188 -6.97 2.33 0.87
N ILE A 189 -7.57 3.50 1.12
CA ILE A 189 -8.02 3.91 2.47
C ILE A 189 -9.01 2.90 3.07
N PRO A 190 -10.11 2.50 2.39
CA PRO A 190 -11.05 1.55 2.98
C PRO A 190 -10.45 0.18 3.31
N PRO A 191 -9.63 -0.48 2.46
CA PRO A 191 -9.02 -1.76 2.81
C PRO A 191 -8.08 -1.66 4.01
N ILE A 192 -7.19 -0.66 4.06
CA ILE A 192 -6.26 -0.51 5.19
C ILE A 192 -7.03 -0.23 6.49
N LEU A 193 -8.08 0.60 6.46
CA LEU A 193 -8.91 0.82 7.64
C LEU A 193 -9.66 -0.46 8.04
N GLY A 194 -10.13 -1.25 7.06
CA GLY A 194 -10.77 -2.53 7.31
C GLY A 194 -9.81 -3.53 7.95
N GLU A 195 -8.60 -3.65 7.43
CA GLU A 195 -7.53 -4.47 7.99
C GLU A 195 -7.18 -4.02 9.43
N ALA A 196 -6.94 -2.72 9.64
CA ALA A 196 -6.65 -2.18 10.97
C ALA A 196 -7.77 -2.42 11.99
N LEU A 197 -9.04 -2.45 11.55
CA LEU A 197 -10.18 -2.79 12.42
C LEU A 197 -10.21 -4.28 12.78
N LEU A 198 -9.89 -5.16 11.83
CA LEU A 198 -9.78 -6.60 12.09
C LEU A 198 -8.63 -6.89 13.05
N ASP A 199 -7.47 -6.33 12.78
CA ASP A 199 -6.28 -6.48 13.64
C ASP A 199 -6.53 -5.92 15.04
N ALA A 200 -7.21 -4.77 15.16
CA ALA A 200 -7.60 -4.21 16.47
C ALA A 200 -8.56 -5.14 17.22
N LYS A 201 -9.45 -5.85 16.51
CA LYS A 201 -10.32 -6.86 17.11
C LYS A 201 -9.48 -8.06 17.58
N ASP A 202 -8.59 -8.59 16.75
CA ASP A 202 -7.71 -9.70 17.08
C ASP A 202 -6.82 -9.35 18.30
N MET A 203 -6.29 -8.11 18.35
CA MET A 203 -5.57 -7.58 19.51
C MET A 203 -6.44 -7.54 20.79
N ALA A 204 -7.71 -7.17 20.66
CA ALA A 204 -8.63 -7.14 21.80
C ALA A 204 -8.97 -8.56 22.32
N GLU A 205 -9.06 -9.54 21.43
CA GLU A 205 -9.31 -10.95 21.77
C GLU A 205 -8.12 -11.60 22.49
N VAL A 206 -6.88 -11.33 22.02
CA VAL A 206 -5.63 -11.83 22.66
C VAL A 206 -5.29 -11.06 23.94
N GLY A 207 -5.84 -9.86 24.09
CA GLY A 207 -5.55 -8.92 25.17
C GLY A 207 -4.49 -7.89 24.75
N VAL A 208 -4.82 -6.59 24.88
CA VAL A 208 -3.96 -5.47 24.46
C VAL A 208 -2.57 -5.53 25.11
N SER A 209 -2.48 -5.94 26.38
CA SER A 209 -1.20 -6.10 27.10
C SER A 209 -0.30 -7.17 26.46
N THR A 210 -0.89 -8.26 25.96
CA THR A 210 -0.16 -9.34 25.28
C THR A 210 0.27 -8.90 23.89
N ALA A 211 -0.63 -8.26 23.13
CA ALA A 211 -0.33 -7.76 21.79
C ALA A 211 0.74 -6.64 21.78
N MET A 212 0.85 -5.87 22.88
CA MET A 212 1.88 -4.86 23.07
C MET A 212 3.11 -5.39 23.83
N ALA A 213 3.17 -6.68 24.15
CA ALA A 213 4.30 -7.25 24.90
C ALA A 213 5.61 -7.03 24.13
N GLY A 214 6.61 -6.52 24.84
CA GLY A 214 7.93 -6.21 24.26
C GLY A 214 7.98 -4.97 23.34
N LEU A 215 6.88 -4.20 23.23
CA LEU A 215 6.85 -2.95 22.46
C LEU A 215 6.77 -1.73 23.41
N PRO A 216 7.88 -0.99 23.64
CA PRO A 216 7.85 0.23 24.42
C PRO A 216 6.95 1.30 23.76
N THR A 217 6.18 2.02 24.56
CA THR A 217 5.33 3.11 24.06
C THR A 217 6.12 4.16 23.26
N LEU A 218 7.36 4.42 23.66
CA LEU A 218 8.26 5.34 22.93
C LEU A 218 8.51 4.84 21.51
N SER A 219 8.80 3.54 21.33
CA SER A 219 9.04 2.92 20.02
C SER A 219 7.79 3.03 19.14
N LEU A 220 6.60 2.77 19.69
CA LEU A 220 5.33 2.89 18.97
C LEU A 220 5.11 4.34 18.48
N VAL A 221 5.29 5.33 19.36
CA VAL A 221 5.12 6.76 19.03
C VAL A 221 6.14 7.21 17.98
N VAL A 222 7.40 6.82 18.15
CA VAL A 222 8.48 7.18 17.19
C VAL A 222 8.21 6.57 15.82
N GLY A 223 7.86 5.28 15.75
CA GLY A 223 7.53 4.62 14.49
C GLY A 223 6.31 5.23 13.80
N PHE A 224 5.24 5.50 14.57
CA PHE A 224 4.04 6.17 14.06
C PHE A 224 4.34 7.55 13.45
N LEU A 225 5.06 8.41 14.20
CA LEU A 225 5.40 9.75 13.72
C LEU A 225 6.35 9.70 12.51
N ALA A 226 7.30 8.78 12.49
CA ALA A 226 8.20 8.57 11.37
C ALA A 226 7.41 8.16 10.11
N ALA A 227 6.49 7.20 10.23
CA ALA A 227 5.64 6.75 9.13
C ALA A 227 4.69 7.86 8.65
N PHE A 228 4.09 8.63 9.57
CA PHE A 228 3.20 9.74 9.22
C PHE A 228 3.93 10.84 8.44
N ILE A 229 5.05 11.33 8.97
CA ILE A 229 5.79 12.46 8.39
C ILE A 229 6.39 12.05 7.04
N SER A 230 7.09 10.92 6.98
CA SER A 230 7.67 10.41 5.72
C SER A 230 6.58 10.05 4.71
N GLY A 231 5.43 9.55 5.17
CA GLY A 231 4.26 9.27 4.36
C GLY A 231 3.67 10.53 3.71
N CYS A 232 3.54 11.63 4.45
CA CYS A 232 3.11 12.91 3.87
C CYS A 232 4.04 13.38 2.75
N ILE A 233 5.35 13.27 2.95
CA ILE A 233 6.36 13.66 1.96
C ILE A 233 6.26 12.74 0.72
N ALA A 234 6.24 11.43 0.94
CA ALA A 234 6.21 10.44 -0.13
C ALA A 234 4.92 10.50 -0.94
N CYS A 235 3.76 10.64 -0.30
CA CYS A 235 2.46 10.79 -0.97
C CYS A 235 2.47 11.98 -1.94
N LYS A 236 2.84 13.16 -1.45
CA LYS A 236 2.92 14.38 -2.27
C LYS A 236 3.93 14.24 -3.41
N TRP A 237 5.07 13.65 -3.14
CA TRP A 237 6.12 13.43 -4.13
C TRP A 237 5.68 12.44 -5.21
N MET A 238 5.05 11.33 -4.81
CA MET A 238 4.62 10.29 -5.73
C MET A 238 3.54 10.76 -6.71
N ILE A 239 2.58 11.57 -6.27
CA ILE A 239 1.59 12.19 -7.17
C ILE A 239 2.29 12.94 -8.31
N ASN A 240 3.34 13.68 -8.00
CA ASN A 240 4.11 14.42 -9.01
C ASN A 240 4.92 13.51 -9.94
N ILE A 241 5.49 12.40 -9.42
CA ILE A 241 6.25 11.42 -10.22
C ILE A 241 5.35 10.72 -11.23
N VAL A 242 4.15 10.27 -10.79
CA VAL A 242 3.20 9.59 -11.67
C VAL A 242 2.76 10.53 -12.80
N LYS A 243 2.47 11.80 -12.50
CA LYS A 243 2.16 12.81 -13.52
C LYS A 243 3.27 12.94 -14.56
N LYS A 244 4.53 12.90 -14.16
CA LYS A 244 5.71 12.98 -15.04
C LYS A 244 6.00 11.67 -15.78
N GLY A 245 5.35 10.56 -15.44
CA GLY A 245 5.51 9.26 -16.08
C GLY A 245 6.86 8.58 -15.86
N LYS A 246 7.57 8.89 -14.77
CA LYS A 246 8.93 8.37 -14.48
C LYS A 246 8.90 7.06 -13.67
N LEU A 247 7.95 6.15 -13.95
CA LEU A 247 7.79 4.89 -13.21
C LEU A 247 8.89 3.86 -13.48
N ILE A 248 9.61 4.00 -14.60
CA ILE A 248 10.67 3.06 -14.99
C ILE A 248 11.81 2.96 -13.96
N TRP A 249 12.12 4.05 -13.24
CA TRP A 249 13.14 4.03 -12.21
C TRP A 249 12.77 3.13 -11.03
N PHE A 250 11.48 3.04 -10.72
CA PHE A 250 11.00 2.11 -9.70
C PHE A 250 11.04 0.65 -10.18
N ALA A 251 10.83 0.40 -11.48
CA ALA A 251 11.03 -0.93 -12.05
C ALA A 251 12.50 -1.38 -11.87
N LEU A 252 13.46 -0.52 -12.18
CA LEU A 252 14.87 -0.82 -11.96
C LEU A 252 15.17 -1.06 -10.47
N TYR A 253 14.66 -0.20 -9.59
CA TYR A 253 14.82 -0.35 -8.14
C TYR A 253 14.25 -1.68 -7.64
N CYS A 254 12.99 -2.02 -8.00
CA CYS A 254 12.37 -3.28 -7.61
C CYS A 254 13.12 -4.50 -8.15
N THR A 255 13.74 -4.40 -9.34
CA THR A 255 14.58 -5.46 -9.87
C THR A 255 15.80 -5.70 -8.98
N ILE A 256 16.52 -4.62 -8.62
CA ILE A 256 17.72 -4.72 -7.78
C ILE A 256 17.37 -5.27 -6.40
N VAL A 257 16.36 -4.67 -5.73
CA VAL A 257 15.97 -5.10 -4.39
C VAL A 257 15.38 -6.51 -4.39
N GLY A 258 14.61 -6.87 -5.44
CA GLY A 258 14.04 -8.21 -5.58
C GLY A 258 15.13 -9.28 -5.71
N ILE A 259 16.19 -9.03 -6.50
CA ILE A 259 17.34 -9.93 -6.61
C ILE A 259 18.06 -10.03 -5.25
N LEU A 260 18.31 -8.89 -4.60
CA LEU A 260 18.96 -8.87 -3.28
C LEU A 260 18.15 -9.66 -2.24
N ALA A 261 16.82 -9.51 -2.20
CA ALA A 261 15.96 -10.25 -1.29
C ALA A 261 15.97 -11.77 -1.52
N ILE A 262 16.19 -12.22 -2.77
CA ILE A 262 16.35 -13.65 -3.09
C ILE A 262 17.72 -14.16 -2.65
N VAL A 263 18.77 -13.38 -2.84
CA VAL A 263 20.15 -13.81 -2.58
C VAL A 263 20.52 -13.72 -1.10
N LEU A 264 20.00 -12.70 -0.39
CA LEU A 264 20.36 -12.42 1.00
C LEU A 264 20.20 -13.61 1.96
N PRO A 265 19.15 -14.45 1.88
CA PRO A 265 19.03 -15.64 2.75
C PRO A 265 19.98 -16.78 2.40
N MET A 266 20.70 -16.69 1.26
CA MET A 266 21.64 -17.72 0.79
C MET A 266 23.08 -17.43 1.23
N LEU A 267 23.35 -16.21 1.72
CA LEU A 267 24.64 -15.76 2.24
C LEU A 267 24.76 -16.02 3.74
#